data_91c0e400d09774fd9a0cfe6bda30aea0
#
_entry.id   91c0e400d09774fd9a0cfe6bda30aea0
#
_cell.length_a   1.000
_cell.length_b   1.000
_cell.length_c   1.000
_cell.angle_alpha   90.00
_cell.angle_beta   90.00
_cell.angle_gamma   90.00
#
_symmetry.space_group_name_H-M   'P 1'
#
loop_
_entity.id
_entity.type
_entity.pdbx_description
1 polymer ?
#
loop_
_entity_poly.entity_id
_entity_poly.type
_entity_poly.pdbx_seq_one_letter_code
_entity_poly.pdbx_strand_id
1 'polypeptide(L)'
;FQTQIDEFSKTFADLVREFSGCKSDWVGGKLIVFIDDLDRCLPENVTPSLEALKLFLNEAPCVFVIGVDRLVIEKAVQAHYGSAPGHMGRDYLNKIIQVPFVIPPVRRQELQQHFSPLVKEFDEPCWKIVDVASHGNPRFYSRVIASWKVINARAPQTFLNLADDPIRRMVVIAIVVSLRFPRLHELGMSFPTEFKKFYDRCQDHVWDFSVAGTPGQEAVEYHAHWEDPSTRVFFRQPEVALGDADNPMKGSSGIFERAFRLAARTGRT
;
A
#
# COMPACT_ATOMS: atom_id res chain seq x y z
N PHE A 1 23.08 -7.16 35.49
CA PHE A 1 22.16 -6.81 34.38
C PHE A 1 20.72 -6.70 34.90
N GLN A 2 20.17 -7.70 35.61
CA GLN A 2 18.79 -7.67 36.14
C GLN A 2 18.62 -6.50 37.12
N THR A 3 19.56 -6.27 38.01
CA THR A 3 19.54 -5.16 38.97
C THR A 3 19.46 -3.79 38.31
N GLN A 4 20.16 -3.60 37.19
CA GLN A 4 20.12 -2.34 36.42
C GLN A 4 18.76 -2.13 35.73
N ILE A 5 18.15 -3.20 35.23
CA ILE A 5 16.81 -3.15 34.64
C ILE A 5 15.77 -2.79 35.72
N ASP A 6 15.84 -3.41 36.87
CA ASP A 6 14.93 -3.17 37.99
C ASP A 6 15.05 -1.73 38.52
N GLU A 7 16.29 -1.21 38.64
CA GLU A 7 16.56 0.16 39.01
C GLU A 7 16.02 1.17 37.97
N PHE A 8 16.22 0.87 36.67
CA PHE A 8 15.71 1.70 35.60
C PHE A 8 14.17 1.70 35.56
N SER A 9 13.54 0.56 35.70
CA SER A 9 12.07 0.45 35.74
C SER A 9 11.49 1.22 36.92
N LYS A 10 12.11 1.15 38.10
CA LYS A 10 11.69 1.89 39.27
C LYS A 10 11.85 3.40 39.07
N THR A 11 12.99 3.85 38.56
CA THR A 11 13.26 5.27 38.26
C THR A 11 12.24 5.81 37.25
N PHE A 12 11.94 5.03 36.20
CA PHE A 12 10.92 5.39 35.22
C PHE A 12 9.55 5.51 35.87
N ALA A 13 9.14 4.56 36.70
CA ALA A 13 7.86 4.61 37.40
C ALA A 13 7.74 5.81 38.32
N ASP A 14 8.80 6.16 39.04
CA ASP A 14 8.84 7.32 39.93
C ASP A 14 8.75 8.64 39.13
N LEU A 15 9.46 8.76 38.00
CA LEU A 15 9.33 9.89 37.10
C LEU A 15 7.91 10.05 36.56
N VAL A 16 7.30 8.95 36.11
CA VAL A 16 5.90 8.98 35.60
C VAL A 16 4.94 9.42 36.68
N ARG A 17 5.09 8.95 37.93
CA ARG A 17 4.25 9.36 39.06
C ARG A 17 4.43 10.85 39.36
N GLU A 18 5.65 11.36 39.33
CA GLU A 18 5.95 12.78 39.55
C GLU A 18 5.28 13.65 38.45
N PHE A 19 5.47 13.32 37.17
CA PHE A 19 4.88 14.08 36.07
C PHE A 19 3.35 13.97 35.98
N SER A 20 2.78 12.82 36.31
CA SER A 20 1.32 12.60 36.27
C SER A 20 0.59 13.18 37.49
N GLY A 21 1.30 13.60 38.54
CA GLY A 21 0.72 14.01 39.81
C GLY A 21 -0.01 12.87 40.51
N CYS A 22 0.26 11.63 40.14
CA CYS A 22 -0.40 10.44 40.66
C CYS A 22 0.19 10.07 42.01
N LYS A 23 -0.56 10.32 43.11
CA LYS A 23 -0.12 10.02 44.49
C LYS A 23 -0.39 8.58 44.94
N SER A 24 -1.20 7.82 44.19
CA SER A 24 -1.52 6.42 44.44
C SER A 24 -2.01 5.72 43.20
N ASP A 25 -2.04 4.40 43.22
CA ASP A 25 -2.38 3.53 42.10
C ASP A 25 -3.66 3.96 41.36
N TRP A 26 -3.46 4.52 40.16
CA TRP A 26 -4.50 4.89 39.19
C TRP A 26 -5.41 6.07 39.52
N VAL A 27 -5.18 6.78 40.64
CA VAL A 27 -5.88 8.03 40.99
C VAL A 27 -4.99 9.22 40.63
N GLY A 28 -5.28 9.86 39.51
CA GLY A 28 -4.51 11.00 39.02
C GLY A 28 -4.32 10.97 37.49
N GLY A 29 -3.39 11.73 36.95
CA GLY A 29 -3.03 11.71 35.56
C GLY A 29 -2.40 10.37 35.14
N LYS A 30 -2.58 9.99 33.88
CA LYS A 30 -1.91 8.84 33.27
C LYS A 30 -1.02 9.31 32.14
N LEU A 31 0.16 8.71 32.00
CA LEU A 31 1.01 8.91 30.84
C LEU A 31 0.50 8.01 29.71
N ILE A 32 0.22 8.60 28.55
CA ILE A 32 -0.12 7.85 27.35
C ILE A 32 1.08 7.93 26.41
N VAL A 33 1.65 6.79 26.07
CA VAL A 33 2.81 6.66 25.16
C VAL A 33 2.34 6.05 23.85
N PHE A 34 2.51 6.79 22.76
CA PHE A 34 2.23 6.29 21.42
C PHE A 34 3.53 5.79 20.80
N ILE A 35 3.51 4.54 20.34
CA ILE A 35 4.62 3.89 19.63
C ILE A 35 4.10 3.50 18.25
N ASP A 36 4.67 4.10 17.22
CA ASP A 36 4.31 3.81 15.83
C ASP A 36 5.53 3.26 15.07
N ASP A 37 5.26 2.66 13.90
CA ASP A 37 6.30 2.19 12.98
C ASP A 37 7.25 1.08 13.52
N LEU A 38 6.86 0.33 14.53
CA LEU A 38 7.65 -0.79 15.04
C LEU A 38 7.83 -1.89 13.98
N ASP A 39 6.88 -2.02 13.06
CA ASP A 39 6.92 -2.93 11.90
C ASP A 39 7.93 -2.51 10.81
N ARG A 40 8.50 -1.29 10.90
CA ARG A 40 9.59 -0.83 10.03
C ARG A 40 10.98 -1.10 10.60
N CYS A 41 11.07 -1.59 11.82
CA CYS A 41 12.33 -2.02 12.41
C CYS A 41 12.86 -3.28 11.70
N LEU A 42 14.18 -3.47 11.75
CA LEU A 42 14.76 -4.73 11.31
C LEU A 42 14.19 -5.89 12.15
N PRO A 43 13.89 -7.05 11.55
CA PRO A 43 13.25 -8.18 12.26
C PRO A 43 13.98 -8.57 13.57
N GLU A 44 15.30 -8.52 13.58
CA GLU A 44 16.14 -8.82 14.76
C GLU A 44 15.93 -7.80 15.92
N ASN A 45 15.47 -6.60 15.65
CA ASN A 45 15.25 -5.56 16.66
C ASN A 45 13.81 -5.55 17.19
N VAL A 46 12.88 -6.15 16.48
CA VAL A 46 11.45 -6.14 16.85
C VAL A 46 11.22 -6.84 18.19
N THR A 47 11.72 -8.06 18.35
CA THR A 47 11.53 -8.84 19.57
C THR A 47 12.18 -8.20 20.79
N PRO A 48 13.45 -7.76 20.74
CA PRO A 48 14.07 -7.02 21.85
C PRO A 48 13.33 -5.73 22.23
N SER A 49 12.79 -5.01 21.24
CA SER A 49 11.99 -3.80 21.50
C SER A 49 10.68 -4.13 22.24
N LEU A 50 9.99 -5.19 21.83
CA LEU A 50 8.77 -5.65 22.51
C LEU A 50 9.05 -6.16 23.93
N GLU A 51 10.18 -6.83 24.15
CA GLU A 51 10.62 -7.28 25.48
C GLU A 51 10.97 -6.08 26.38
N ALA A 52 11.66 -5.07 25.84
CA ALA A 52 11.91 -3.84 26.57
C ALA A 52 10.62 -3.13 26.98
N LEU A 53 9.65 -3.02 26.05
CA LEU A 53 8.33 -2.45 26.37
C LEU A 53 7.62 -3.21 27.48
N LYS A 54 7.68 -4.54 27.48
CA LYS A 54 7.06 -5.39 28.49
C LYS A 54 7.53 -5.08 29.91
N LEU A 55 8.79 -4.66 30.08
CA LEU A 55 9.33 -4.28 31.38
C LEU A 55 8.63 -3.04 31.98
N PHE A 56 8.11 -2.15 31.13
CA PHE A 56 7.44 -0.92 31.55
C PHE A 56 5.92 -1.03 31.68
N LEU A 57 5.30 -2.07 31.09
CA LEU A 57 3.84 -2.21 31.04
C LEU A 57 3.18 -2.34 32.40
N ASN A 58 3.91 -2.80 33.42
CA ASN A 58 3.35 -3.10 34.73
C ASN A 58 3.84 -2.17 35.87
N GLU A 59 4.84 -1.32 35.59
CA GLU A 59 5.56 -0.60 36.64
C GLU A 59 5.09 0.82 36.91
N ALA A 60 4.30 1.40 35.98
CA ALA A 60 3.91 2.80 36.09
C ALA A 60 2.46 3.01 35.61
N PRO A 61 1.78 4.09 36.03
CA PRO A 61 0.47 4.46 35.53
C PRO A 61 0.54 4.96 34.07
N CYS A 62 1.03 4.07 33.18
CA CYS A 62 1.20 4.31 31.74
C CYS A 62 0.22 3.50 30.92
N VAL A 63 -0.21 4.06 29.80
CA VAL A 63 -0.94 3.39 28.73
C VAL A 63 -0.09 3.46 27.47
N PHE A 64 0.25 2.31 26.92
CA PHE A 64 0.97 2.22 25.66
C PHE A 64 -0.01 1.96 24.53
N VAL A 65 0.01 2.80 23.51
CA VAL A 65 -0.76 2.63 22.26
C VAL A 65 0.23 2.31 21.16
N ILE A 66 0.19 1.06 20.67
CA ILE A 66 1.17 0.56 19.71
C ILE A 66 0.50 0.41 18.34
N GLY A 67 0.96 1.22 17.35
CA GLY A 67 0.55 1.13 15.96
C GLY A 67 1.47 0.20 15.19
N VAL A 68 0.96 -0.95 14.71
CA VAL A 68 1.78 -1.96 14.01
C VAL A 68 0.98 -2.71 12.96
N ASP A 69 1.67 -3.18 11.92
CA ASP A 69 1.16 -4.27 11.10
C ASP A 69 1.41 -5.60 11.83
N ARG A 70 0.32 -6.17 12.33
CA ARG A 70 0.35 -7.40 13.11
C ARG A 70 1.07 -8.56 12.38
N LEU A 71 0.82 -8.72 11.07
CA LEU A 71 1.42 -9.81 10.29
C LEU A 71 2.93 -9.67 10.15
N VAL A 72 3.41 -8.44 9.99
CA VAL A 72 4.85 -8.15 9.91
C VAL A 72 5.53 -8.49 11.24
N ILE A 73 4.94 -8.05 12.36
CA ILE A 73 5.47 -8.33 13.69
C ILE A 73 5.43 -9.84 14.01
N GLU A 74 4.33 -10.55 13.71
CA GLU A 74 4.24 -12.00 13.92
C GLU A 74 5.36 -12.75 13.17
N LYS A 75 5.64 -12.35 11.91
CA LYS A 75 6.74 -12.92 11.11
C LYS A 75 8.12 -12.59 11.69
N ALA A 76 8.34 -11.36 12.15
CA ALA A 76 9.61 -10.96 12.75
C ALA A 76 9.89 -11.75 14.05
N VAL A 77 8.90 -11.89 14.92
CA VAL A 77 8.99 -12.71 16.15
C VAL A 77 9.26 -14.18 15.81
N GLN A 78 8.56 -14.73 14.82
CA GLN A 78 8.77 -16.10 14.41
C GLN A 78 10.19 -16.32 13.85
N ALA A 79 10.71 -15.37 13.08
CA ALA A 79 12.09 -15.44 12.57
C ALA A 79 13.13 -15.41 13.71
N HIS A 80 12.88 -14.63 14.77
CA HIS A 80 13.77 -14.52 15.93
C HIS A 80 13.87 -15.83 16.71
N TYR A 81 12.75 -16.55 16.90
CA TYR A 81 12.71 -17.79 17.66
C TYR A 81 12.93 -19.07 16.81
N GLY A 82 13.16 -18.93 15.49
CA GLY A 82 13.45 -20.04 14.58
C GLY A 82 12.23 -20.88 14.21
N SER A 83 12.47 -22.13 13.77
CA SER A 83 11.46 -23.04 13.20
C SER A 83 10.48 -23.65 14.22
N ALA A 84 10.13 -22.94 15.27
CA ALA A 84 9.10 -23.37 16.22
C ALA A 84 7.71 -23.38 15.55
N PRO A 85 6.73 -24.17 16.05
CA PRO A 85 5.42 -24.34 15.43
C PRO A 85 4.73 -23.02 15.11
N GLY A 86 4.05 -22.93 13.96
CA GLY A 86 3.57 -21.76 13.25
C GLY A 86 2.65 -20.74 13.96
N HIS A 87 2.45 -20.84 15.28
CA HIS A 87 1.62 -19.93 16.07
C HIS A 87 2.40 -19.10 17.08
N MET A 88 3.70 -19.29 17.22
CA MET A 88 4.51 -18.67 18.27
C MET A 88 4.48 -17.13 18.21
N GLY A 89 4.54 -16.53 17.03
CA GLY A 89 4.47 -15.07 16.87
C GLY A 89 3.16 -14.49 17.38
N ARG A 90 2.04 -15.14 17.05
CA ARG A 90 0.70 -14.76 17.51
C ARG A 90 0.55 -14.88 19.02
N ASP A 91 0.97 -16.02 19.57
CA ASP A 91 0.86 -16.29 21.00
C ASP A 91 1.75 -15.34 21.82
N TYR A 92 2.92 -15.00 21.27
CA TYR A 92 3.79 -14.00 21.88
C TYR A 92 3.14 -12.62 21.95
N LEU A 93 2.56 -12.14 20.86
CA LEU A 93 1.87 -10.85 20.83
C LEU A 93 0.65 -10.83 21.76
N ASN A 94 -0.11 -11.90 21.81
CA ASN A 94 -1.26 -12.00 22.70
C ASN A 94 -0.90 -11.94 24.20
N LYS A 95 0.37 -12.25 24.55
CA LYS A 95 0.87 -12.10 25.93
C LYS A 95 1.31 -10.67 26.27
N ILE A 96 1.63 -9.87 25.25
CA ILE A 96 2.08 -8.48 25.43
C ILE A 96 0.93 -7.50 25.27
N ILE A 97 0.11 -7.69 24.24
CA ILE A 97 -1.00 -6.80 23.91
C ILE A 97 -2.24 -7.21 24.73
N GLN A 98 -2.58 -6.38 25.70
CA GLN A 98 -3.73 -6.63 26.58
C GLN A 98 -5.07 -6.35 25.88
N VAL A 99 -5.12 -5.30 25.04
CA VAL A 99 -6.33 -4.91 24.31
C VAL A 99 -5.99 -4.76 22.83
N PRO A 100 -6.18 -5.81 22.02
CA PRO A 100 -6.00 -5.70 20.57
C PRO A 100 -7.17 -4.93 19.95
N PHE A 101 -6.85 -3.93 19.14
CA PHE A 101 -7.81 -3.18 18.35
C PHE A 101 -7.41 -3.22 16.88
N VAL A 102 -8.32 -3.70 16.03
CA VAL A 102 -8.09 -3.74 14.59
C VAL A 102 -8.84 -2.56 13.95
N ILE A 103 -8.10 -1.67 13.30
CA ILE A 103 -8.71 -0.57 12.55
C ILE A 103 -9.47 -1.18 11.37
N PRO A 104 -10.79 -0.97 11.27
CA PRO A 104 -11.57 -1.52 10.16
C PRO A 104 -11.15 -0.86 8.84
N PRO A 105 -11.26 -1.57 7.71
CA PRO A 105 -11.01 -0.97 6.40
C PRO A 105 -11.98 0.18 6.15
N VAL A 106 -11.45 1.26 5.58
CA VAL A 106 -12.26 2.43 5.23
C VAL A 106 -13.19 2.07 4.07
N ARG A 107 -14.44 2.47 4.15
CA ARG A 107 -15.42 2.21 3.10
C ARG A 107 -15.09 3.04 1.86
N ARG A 108 -15.33 2.47 0.68
CA ARG A 108 -15.13 3.15 -0.61
C ARG A 108 -15.79 4.54 -0.65
N GLN A 109 -17.04 4.62 -0.23
CA GLN A 109 -17.79 5.89 -0.23
C GLN A 109 -17.14 6.96 0.63
N GLU A 110 -16.62 6.59 1.79
CA GLU A 110 -15.92 7.49 2.71
C GLU A 110 -14.61 8.00 2.09
N LEU A 111 -13.87 7.11 1.41
CA LEU A 111 -12.65 7.48 0.67
C LEU A 111 -12.97 8.45 -0.46
N GLN A 112 -13.97 8.15 -1.27
CA GLN A 112 -14.39 9.02 -2.35
C GLN A 112 -14.86 10.40 -1.83
N GLN A 113 -15.68 10.45 -0.78
CA GLN A 113 -16.12 11.69 -0.16
C GLN A 113 -14.94 12.53 0.35
N HIS A 114 -13.94 11.89 0.95
CA HIS A 114 -12.76 12.57 1.46
C HIS A 114 -11.88 13.12 0.33
N PHE A 115 -11.69 12.37 -0.74
CA PHE A 115 -10.72 12.69 -1.79
C PHE A 115 -11.33 13.45 -2.98
N SER A 116 -12.63 13.35 -3.25
CA SER A 116 -13.27 14.02 -4.40
C SER A 116 -13.10 15.54 -4.42
N PRO A 117 -13.09 16.28 -3.31
CA PRO A 117 -12.82 17.71 -3.35
C PRO A 117 -11.42 18.06 -3.83
N LEU A 118 -10.47 17.11 -3.75
CA LEU A 118 -9.08 17.30 -4.13
C LEU A 118 -8.83 17.05 -5.63
N VAL A 119 -9.74 16.33 -6.31
CA VAL A 119 -9.63 15.97 -7.75
C VAL A 119 -11.00 16.02 -8.39
N LYS A 120 -11.39 17.21 -8.84
CA LYS A 120 -12.71 17.44 -9.44
C LYS A 120 -12.85 16.84 -10.84
N GLU A 121 -11.71 16.53 -11.48
CA GLU A 121 -11.65 16.02 -12.84
C GLU A 121 -11.96 14.50 -12.91
N PHE A 122 -11.91 13.78 -11.77
CA PHE A 122 -12.19 12.34 -11.78
C PHE A 122 -13.68 12.09 -11.94
N ASP A 123 -14.00 11.33 -12.98
CA ASP A 123 -15.32 10.73 -13.19
C ASP A 123 -15.48 9.43 -12.40
N GLU A 124 -16.69 8.87 -12.41
CA GLU A 124 -16.97 7.61 -11.71
C GLU A 124 -16.07 6.44 -12.17
N PRO A 125 -15.77 6.23 -13.48
CA PRO A 125 -14.79 5.24 -13.91
C PRO A 125 -13.40 5.45 -13.33
N CYS A 126 -12.88 6.68 -13.26
CA CYS A 126 -11.60 6.96 -12.64
C CYS A 126 -11.57 6.53 -11.16
N TRP A 127 -12.62 6.86 -10.42
CA TRP A 127 -12.74 6.42 -9.02
C TRP A 127 -12.76 4.91 -8.88
N LYS A 128 -13.51 4.21 -9.74
CA LYS A 128 -13.57 2.75 -9.72
C LYS A 128 -12.21 2.10 -10.01
N ILE A 129 -11.43 2.65 -10.95
CA ILE A 129 -10.07 2.19 -11.24
C ILE A 129 -9.21 2.27 -9.98
N VAL A 130 -9.26 3.41 -9.26
CA VAL A 130 -8.50 3.61 -8.03
C VAL A 130 -8.99 2.68 -6.91
N ASP A 131 -10.30 2.51 -6.77
CA ASP A 131 -10.92 1.65 -5.76
C ASP A 131 -10.46 0.19 -5.87
N VAL A 132 -10.54 -0.36 -7.08
CA VAL A 132 -10.13 -1.75 -7.35
C VAL A 132 -8.66 -1.96 -6.99
N ALA A 133 -7.80 -0.99 -7.34
CA ALA A 133 -6.37 -1.11 -7.09
C ALA A 133 -5.98 -0.86 -5.63
N SER A 134 -6.74 -0.05 -4.92
CA SER A 134 -6.40 0.38 -3.55
C SER A 134 -6.70 -0.65 -2.48
N HIS A 135 -7.65 -1.56 -2.73
CA HIS A 135 -8.21 -2.46 -1.71
C HIS A 135 -8.63 -1.72 -0.43
N GLY A 136 -9.13 -0.48 -0.55
CA GLY A 136 -9.55 0.35 0.58
C GLY A 136 -8.39 1.00 1.35
N ASN A 137 -7.19 1.06 0.79
CA ASN A 137 -6.03 1.69 1.43
C ASN A 137 -6.00 3.21 1.17
N PRO A 138 -6.22 4.08 2.19
CA PRO A 138 -6.22 5.53 2.01
C PRO A 138 -4.87 6.09 1.51
N ARG A 139 -3.75 5.47 1.89
CA ARG A 139 -2.41 5.90 1.44
C ARG A 139 -2.25 5.71 -0.06
N PHE A 140 -2.85 4.66 -0.63
CA PHE A 140 -2.83 4.45 -2.07
C PHE A 140 -3.61 5.54 -2.81
N TYR A 141 -4.80 5.90 -2.32
CA TYR A 141 -5.57 7.03 -2.86
C TYR A 141 -4.75 8.32 -2.86
N SER A 142 -4.15 8.67 -1.72
CA SER A 142 -3.30 9.87 -1.60
C SER A 142 -2.17 9.88 -2.63
N ARG A 143 -1.52 8.74 -2.86
CA ARG A 143 -0.43 8.61 -3.84
C ARG A 143 -0.93 8.78 -5.27
N VAL A 144 -2.05 8.15 -5.63
CA VAL A 144 -2.65 8.31 -6.97
C VAL A 144 -3.01 9.77 -7.22
N ILE A 145 -3.65 10.44 -6.26
CA ILE A 145 -4.06 11.83 -6.37
C ILE A 145 -2.86 12.77 -6.46
N ALA A 146 -1.84 12.56 -5.64
CA ALA A 146 -0.60 13.33 -5.72
C ALA A 146 0.06 13.20 -7.10
N SER A 147 0.17 11.96 -7.61
CA SER A 147 0.69 11.71 -8.96
C SER A 147 -0.16 12.38 -10.04
N TRP A 148 -1.48 12.28 -9.94
CA TRP A 148 -2.39 12.95 -10.85
C TRP A 148 -2.19 14.46 -10.86
N LYS A 149 -2.14 15.10 -9.70
CA LYS A 149 -1.93 16.56 -9.60
C LYS A 149 -0.65 17.01 -10.28
N VAL A 150 0.44 16.27 -10.12
CA VAL A 150 1.72 16.55 -10.78
C VAL A 150 1.59 16.42 -12.30
N ILE A 151 0.92 15.39 -12.78
CA ILE A 151 0.72 15.17 -14.22
C ILE A 151 -0.20 16.23 -14.79
N ASN A 152 -1.33 16.52 -14.14
CA ASN A 152 -2.30 17.52 -14.59
C ASN A 152 -1.68 18.92 -14.69
N ALA A 153 -0.84 19.30 -13.73
CA ALA A 153 -0.09 20.56 -13.79
C ALA A 153 0.89 20.64 -14.97
N ARG A 154 1.33 19.50 -15.51
CA ARG A 154 2.24 19.40 -16.67
C ARG A 154 1.54 19.07 -17.98
N ALA A 155 0.24 18.80 -17.95
CA ALA A 155 -0.54 18.38 -19.12
C ALA A 155 -0.40 19.31 -20.33
N PRO A 156 -0.42 20.65 -20.17
CA PRO A 156 -0.24 21.58 -21.30
C PRO A 156 1.08 21.39 -22.05
N GLN A 157 2.10 20.85 -21.38
CA GLN A 157 3.43 20.61 -21.97
C GLN A 157 3.57 19.23 -22.62
N THR A 158 2.56 18.37 -22.47
CA THR A 158 2.63 16.97 -22.89
C THR A 158 1.78 16.63 -24.09
N PHE A 159 1.04 17.60 -24.61
CA PHE A 159 0.08 17.42 -25.70
C PHE A 159 -1.01 16.37 -25.41
N LEU A 160 -1.24 16.04 -24.14
CA LEU A 160 -2.34 15.17 -23.71
C LEU A 160 -3.53 16.04 -23.28
N ASN A 161 -4.67 15.82 -23.92
CA ASN A 161 -5.90 16.45 -23.50
C ASN A 161 -6.55 15.66 -22.36
N LEU A 162 -6.25 16.03 -21.11
CA LEU A 162 -6.82 15.37 -19.94
C LEU A 162 -8.30 15.68 -19.68
N ALA A 163 -8.88 16.61 -20.46
CA ALA A 163 -10.34 16.81 -20.49
C ALA A 163 -11.06 15.70 -21.25
N ASP A 164 -10.34 14.97 -22.12
CA ASP A 164 -10.84 13.80 -22.83
C ASP A 164 -10.91 12.60 -21.87
N ASP A 165 -12.10 12.07 -21.67
CA ASP A 165 -12.37 10.99 -20.71
C ASP A 165 -11.53 9.72 -20.94
N PRO A 166 -11.39 9.19 -22.17
CA PRO A 166 -10.53 8.05 -22.43
C PRO A 166 -9.07 8.31 -22.10
N ILE A 167 -8.54 9.48 -22.44
CA ILE A 167 -7.15 9.84 -22.14
C ILE A 167 -6.94 9.99 -20.64
N ARG A 168 -7.87 10.63 -19.93
CA ARG A 168 -7.84 10.77 -18.47
C ARG A 168 -7.81 9.42 -17.78
N ARG A 169 -8.72 8.51 -18.14
CA ARG A 169 -8.77 7.14 -17.57
C ARG A 169 -7.49 6.38 -17.81
N MET A 170 -6.91 6.47 -19.02
CA MET A 170 -5.65 5.83 -19.33
C MET A 170 -4.50 6.38 -18.47
N VAL A 171 -4.44 7.67 -18.24
CA VAL A 171 -3.42 8.25 -17.36
C VAL A 171 -3.62 7.76 -15.92
N VAL A 172 -4.86 7.65 -15.45
CA VAL A 172 -5.17 7.07 -14.13
C VAL A 172 -4.74 5.59 -14.07
N ILE A 173 -5.01 4.80 -15.11
CA ILE A 173 -4.53 3.41 -15.19
C ILE A 173 -3.00 3.37 -15.15
N ALA A 174 -2.31 4.20 -15.91
CA ALA A 174 -0.85 4.26 -15.92
C ALA A 174 -0.27 4.60 -14.54
N ILE A 175 -0.88 5.55 -13.81
CA ILE A 175 -0.51 5.88 -12.43
C ILE A 175 -0.71 4.67 -11.53
N VAL A 176 -1.88 4.05 -11.59
CA VAL A 176 -2.20 2.87 -10.79
C VAL A 176 -1.22 1.72 -11.07
N VAL A 177 -0.94 1.45 -12.35
CA VAL A 177 0.03 0.41 -12.74
C VAL A 177 1.42 0.74 -12.22
N SER A 178 1.86 2.00 -12.29
CA SER A 178 3.18 2.40 -11.76
C SER A 178 3.30 2.19 -10.25
N LEU A 179 2.22 2.37 -9.51
CA LEU A 179 2.20 2.27 -8.05
C LEU A 179 1.95 0.84 -7.55
N ARG A 180 1.17 0.05 -8.27
CA ARG A 180 0.73 -1.29 -7.85
C ARG A 180 1.55 -2.40 -8.49
N PHE A 181 1.95 -2.23 -9.74
CA PHE A 181 2.64 -3.20 -10.57
C PHE A 181 3.89 -2.58 -11.21
N PRO A 182 4.90 -2.16 -10.40
CA PRO A 182 6.05 -1.38 -10.91
C PRO A 182 6.81 -2.11 -12.01
N ARG A 183 6.95 -3.44 -11.93
CA ARG A 183 7.62 -4.23 -12.96
C ARG A 183 6.86 -4.21 -14.28
N LEU A 184 5.53 -4.37 -14.23
CA LEU A 184 4.68 -4.27 -15.42
C LEU A 184 4.72 -2.86 -16.03
N HIS A 185 4.82 -1.83 -15.19
CA HIS A 185 5.00 -0.46 -15.65
C HIS A 185 6.35 -0.28 -16.40
N GLU A 186 7.45 -0.82 -15.88
CA GLU A 186 8.76 -0.80 -16.55
C GLU A 186 8.72 -1.50 -17.91
N LEU A 187 8.08 -2.66 -17.99
CA LEU A 187 7.85 -3.36 -19.26
C LEU A 187 7.02 -2.53 -20.23
N GLY A 188 5.95 -1.90 -19.77
CA GLY A 188 5.10 -1.03 -20.58
C GLY A 188 5.84 0.21 -21.10
N MET A 189 6.81 0.72 -20.34
CA MET A 189 7.68 1.82 -20.81
C MET A 189 8.69 1.37 -21.85
N SER A 190 9.26 0.19 -21.69
CA SER A 190 10.30 -0.35 -22.59
C SER A 190 9.68 -0.91 -23.88
N PHE A 191 8.50 -1.51 -23.77
CA PHE A 191 7.81 -2.22 -24.86
C PHE A 191 6.33 -1.83 -24.94
N PRO A 192 5.99 -0.58 -25.29
CA PRO A 192 4.62 -0.07 -25.25
C PRO A 192 3.65 -0.81 -26.16
N THR A 193 4.13 -1.31 -27.31
CA THR A 193 3.32 -2.10 -28.26
C THR A 193 2.94 -3.46 -27.64
N GLU A 194 3.88 -4.11 -26.95
CA GLU A 194 3.62 -5.39 -26.30
C GLU A 194 2.73 -5.21 -25.06
N PHE A 195 2.89 -4.10 -24.34
CA PHE A 195 1.96 -3.75 -23.25
C PHE A 195 0.52 -3.57 -23.77
N LYS A 196 0.36 -2.90 -24.92
CA LYS A 196 -0.96 -2.78 -25.54
C LYS A 196 -1.57 -4.14 -25.88
N LYS A 197 -0.79 -5.04 -26.49
CA LYS A 197 -1.25 -6.41 -26.76
C LYS A 197 -1.61 -7.17 -25.49
N PHE A 198 -0.81 -7.04 -24.42
CA PHE A 198 -1.10 -7.60 -23.11
C PHE A 198 -2.43 -7.06 -22.57
N TYR A 199 -2.59 -5.73 -22.61
CA TYR A 199 -3.82 -5.07 -22.16
C TYR A 199 -5.04 -5.55 -22.93
N ASP A 200 -4.99 -5.55 -24.27
CA ASP A 200 -6.09 -6.01 -25.12
C ASP A 200 -6.47 -7.47 -24.81
N ARG A 201 -5.48 -8.35 -24.65
CA ARG A 201 -5.71 -9.77 -24.28
C ARG A 201 -6.34 -9.94 -22.89
N CYS A 202 -5.98 -9.07 -21.94
CA CYS A 202 -6.64 -9.06 -20.64
C CYS A 202 -8.14 -8.78 -20.75
N GLN A 203 -8.54 -7.93 -21.69
CA GLN A 203 -9.95 -7.60 -21.95
C GLN A 203 -10.70 -8.75 -22.62
N ASP A 204 -10.06 -9.40 -23.59
CA ASP A 204 -10.69 -10.50 -24.36
C ASP A 204 -10.79 -11.82 -23.57
N HIS A 205 -10.27 -11.87 -22.35
CA HIS A 205 -10.21 -13.07 -21.51
C HIS A 205 -9.45 -14.26 -22.15
N VAL A 206 -8.70 -14.03 -23.22
CA VAL A 206 -7.98 -15.05 -23.97
C VAL A 206 -6.48 -14.79 -23.85
N TRP A 207 -5.80 -15.71 -23.19
CA TRP A 207 -4.34 -15.77 -23.23
C TRP A 207 -3.93 -17.12 -23.82
N ASP A 208 -3.70 -17.15 -25.13
CA ASP A 208 -3.21 -18.34 -25.82
C ASP A 208 -1.77 -18.10 -26.33
N PHE A 209 -0.84 -18.84 -25.77
CA PHE A 209 0.57 -18.82 -26.18
C PHE A 209 0.82 -19.62 -27.44
N SER A 210 -0.13 -20.44 -27.89
CA SER A 210 0.10 -21.38 -28.99
C SER A 210 0.18 -20.75 -30.38
N VAL A 211 -0.16 -19.46 -30.51
CA VAL A 211 -0.37 -18.80 -31.82
C VAL A 211 0.85 -18.04 -32.35
N ALA A 212 1.90 -17.85 -31.58
CA ALA A 212 3.05 -17.08 -32.02
C ALA A 212 4.35 -17.79 -31.67
N GLY A 213 5.05 -18.36 -32.68
CA GLY A 213 6.46 -18.77 -32.62
C GLY A 213 7.19 -18.69 -31.27
N THR A 214 8.46 -18.98 -31.18
CA THR A 214 9.22 -18.87 -29.93
C THR A 214 8.98 -17.48 -29.30
N PRO A 215 8.32 -17.38 -28.13
CA PRO A 215 8.00 -16.09 -27.54
C PRO A 215 9.31 -15.36 -27.21
N GLY A 216 9.39 -14.08 -27.57
CA GLY A 216 10.48 -13.22 -27.10
C GLY A 216 10.53 -13.15 -25.58
N GLN A 217 11.65 -12.74 -25.02
CA GLN A 217 11.83 -12.64 -23.56
C GLN A 217 10.75 -11.75 -22.92
N GLU A 218 10.33 -10.69 -23.60
CA GLU A 218 9.27 -9.78 -23.18
C GLU A 218 7.92 -10.49 -23.02
N ALA A 219 7.58 -11.39 -23.93
CA ALA A 219 6.32 -12.13 -23.88
C ALA A 219 6.27 -13.06 -22.67
N VAL A 220 7.41 -13.66 -22.28
CA VAL A 220 7.53 -14.49 -21.09
C VAL A 220 7.33 -13.66 -19.81
N GLU A 221 7.90 -12.45 -19.76
CA GLU A 221 7.73 -11.56 -18.61
C GLU A 221 6.27 -11.09 -18.47
N TYR A 222 5.59 -10.76 -19.56
CA TYR A 222 4.16 -10.43 -19.52
C TYR A 222 3.29 -11.62 -19.10
N HIS A 223 3.66 -12.84 -19.48
CA HIS A 223 2.96 -14.04 -19.03
C HIS A 223 3.04 -14.21 -17.51
N ALA A 224 4.20 -14.02 -16.93
CA ALA A 224 4.35 -14.10 -15.47
C ALA A 224 3.42 -13.10 -14.75
N HIS A 225 3.23 -11.90 -15.30
CA HIS A 225 2.25 -10.93 -14.77
C HIS A 225 0.81 -11.37 -15.01
N TRP A 226 0.52 -12.04 -16.11
CA TRP A 226 -0.81 -12.61 -16.35
C TRP A 226 -1.17 -13.72 -15.38
N GLU A 227 -0.19 -14.52 -14.95
CA GLU A 227 -0.40 -15.58 -13.96
C GLU A 227 -0.64 -15.03 -12.55
N ASP A 228 -0.22 -13.81 -12.25
CA ASP A 228 -0.53 -13.16 -10.98
C ASP A 228 -2.05 -12.86 -10.87
N PRO A 229 -2.74 -13.46 -9.88
CA PRO A 229 -4.17 -13.24 -9.71
C PRO A 229 -4.54 -11.76 -9.50
N SER A 230 -3.71 -10.98 -8.82
CA SER A 230 -3.98 -9.56 -8.54
C SER A 230 -3.95 -8.72 -9.81
N THR A 231 -3.02 -9.02 -10.72
CA THR A 231 -2.93 -8.39 -12.04
C THR A 231 -4.17 -8.74 -12.87
N ARG A 232 -4.55 -10.02 -12.94
CA ARG A 232 -5.74 -10.46 -13.68
C ARG A 232 -7.01 -9.82 -13.16
N VAL A 233 -7.20 -9.82 -11.85
CA VAL A 233 -8.38 -9.20 -11.22
C VAL A 233 -8.47 -7.72 -11.57
N PHE A 234 -7.36 -7.00 -11.54
CA PHE A 234 -7.34 -5.58 -11.87
C PHE A 234 -7.69 -5.32 -13.34
N PHE A 235 -6.98 -5.96 -14.28
CA PHE A 235 -7.18 -5.68 -15.72
C PHE A 235 -8.49 -6.24 -16.29
N ARG A 236 -9.15 -7.16 -15.60
CA ARG A 236 -10.47 -7.69 -15.99
C ARG A 236 -11.66 -6.84 -15.54
N GLN A 237 -11.43 -5.78 -14.76
CA GLN A 237 -12.53 -4.92 -14.36
C GLN A 237 -13.07 -4.12 -15.55
N PRO A 238 -14.40 -4.04 -15.72
CA PRO A 238 -15.00 -3.25 -16.79
C PRO A 238 -14.54 -1.79 -16.82
N GLU A 239 -14.23 -1.24 -15.65
CA GLU A 239 -13.79 0.13 -15.49
C GLU A 239 -12.36 0.35 -15.96
N VAL A 240 -11.52 -0.69 -15.92
CA VAL A 240 -10.17 -0.69 -16.46
C VAL A 240 -10.20 -0.96 -17.96
N ALA A 241 -11.26 -1.60 -18.47
CA ALA A 241 -11.49 -1.74 -19.88
C ALA A 241 -11.74 -0.36 -20.51
N LEU A 242 -10.83 0.09 -21.36
CA LEU A 242 -10.97 1.32 -22.14
C LEU A 242 -11.85 1.07 -23.37
N GLY A 243 -13.02 0.48 -23.12
CA GLY A 243 -13.79 0.12 -24.05
C GLY A 243 -14.84 -0.03 -24.89
N ASP A 244 -15.67 0.39 -25.50
CA ASP A 244 -16.60 -0.05 -26.52
C ASP A 244 -16.13 0.30 -27.96
N ALA A 245 -16.93 -0.12 -28.95
CA ALA A 245 -16.63 -0.06 -30.38
C ALA A 245 -16.11 1.28 -30.94
N ASP A 246 -16.20 2.35 -30.19
CA ASP A 246 -15.68 3.70 -30.52
C ASP A 246 -14.35 4.02 -29.83
N ASN A 247 -13.59 3.01 -29.44
CA ASN A 247 -12.33 3.18 -28.72
C ASN A 247 -11.30 3.99 -29.55
N PRO A 248 -11.02 5.27 -29.21
CA PRO A 248 -10.01 6.07 -29.92
C PRO A 248 -8.59 5.51 -29.72
N MET A 249 -8.45 4.45 -28.91
CA MET A 249 -7.19 3.76 -28.61
C MET A 249 -6.86 2.66 -29.63
N LYS A 250 -7.78 2.26 -30.50
CA LYS A 250 -7.50 1.38 -31.64
C LYS A 250 -6.55 2.11 -32.61
N GLY A 251 -5.25 2.06 -32.33
CA GLY A 251 -4.22 2.59 -33.21
C GLY A 251 -3.11 3.40 -32.54
N SER A 252 -3.22 3.83 -31.29
CA SER A 252 -2.22 4.72 -30.71
C SER A 252 -1.47 4.11 -29.52
N SER A 253 -0.51 3.21 -29.83
CA SER A 253 0.55 2.83 -28.87
C SER A 253 1.26 4.05 -28.29
N GLY A 254 1.32 5.15 -29.03
CA GLY A 254 1.94 6.40 -28.60
C GLY A 254 1.24 7.11 -27.43
N ILE A 255 -0.06 6.93 -27.23
CA ILE A 255 -0.74 7.53 -26.08
C ILE A 255 -0.46 6.73 -24.80
N PHE A 256 -0.46 5.39 -24.86
CA PHE A 256 -0.02 4.54 -23.75
C PHE A 256 1.40 4.89 -23.33
N GLU A 257 2.32 4.94 -24.28
CA GLU A 257 3.72 5.29 -24.01
C GLU A 257 3.85 6.64 -23.30
N ARG A 258 3.13 7.67 -23.77
CA ARG A 258 3.15 8.99 -23.11
C ARG A 258 2.57 8.96 -21.71
N ALA A 259 1.43 8.28 -21.52
CA ALA A 259 0.81 8.15 -20.21
C ALA A 259 1.72 7.42 -19.20
N PHE A 260 2.36 6.33 -19.64
CA PHE A 260 3.31 5.57 -18.84
C PHE A 260 4.58 6.37 -18.51
N ARG A 261 5.14 7.08 -19.47
CA ARG A 261 6.30 7.98 -19.25
C ARG A 261 5.97 9.12 -18.26
N LEU A 262 4.75 9.64 -18.28
CA LEU A 262 4.31 10.65 -17.33
C LEU A 262 4.17 10.07 -15.92
N ALA A 263 3.56 8.89 -15.79
CA ALA A 263 3.43 8.21 -14.51
C ALA A 263 4.79 7.87 -13.89
N ALA A 264 5.77 7.45 -14.70
CA ALA A 264 7.13 7.16 -14.25
C ALA A 264 7.85 8.34 -13.58
N ARG A 265 7.54 9.57 -14.02
CA ARG A 265 8.16 10.78 -13.46
C ARG A 265 7.61 11.16 -12.08
N THR A 266 6.51 10.57 -11.65
CA THR A 266 5.88 10.82 -10.34
C THR A 266 6.17 9.73 -9.32
N GLY A 267 6.58 8.54 -9.76
CA GLY A 267 6.81 7.37 -8.91
C GLY A 267 8.23 7.23 -8.32
N ARG A 268 9.15 8.14 -8.64
CA ARG A 268 10.54 8.14 -8.13
C ARG A 268 10.74 9.26 -7.10
N THR A 269 9.96 9.24 -6.03
CA THR A 269 10.25 10.04 -4.83
C THR A 269 10.29 9.15 -3.61
#